data_d1dd286d86caaeb1ee745d6e653d1313
#
_entry.id   d1dd286d86caaeb1ee745d6e653d1313
#
_cell.length_a   1.000
_cell.length_b   1.000
_cell.length_c   1.000
_cell.angle_alpha   90.00
_cell.angle_beta   90.00
_cell.angle_gamma   90.00
#
_symmetry.space_group_name_H-M   'P 1'
#
loop_
_entity.id
_entity.type
_entity.pdbx_description
1 polymer ?
#
loop_
_entity_poly.entity_id
_entity_poly.type
_entity_poly.pdbx_seq_one_letter_code
_entity_poly.pdbx_strand_id
1 'polypeptide(L)'
;MDNVREMTKNGANSVNIGIRAVLPIVCGRVSEYDGNETQERHDTNLMKEGAGMDDRKNKVPTVDSSLRHILRMPKECFECSGIVINGRRIKSMVFTTDLAIIKNCDADAVFAVYPFTPQQSISAAIINAAHVPVFCGVGGGTTKGLRTVSLAKDVECQGAMGVVLNAPVSDVNLLAVSRAVDIPVIITVVNDHTDIRARLRAGANILNVAGGPDTAEIVAEIRKDYPEVPIIASGGNRPDTIQRTIQAGANAITYTPPSTKELFSAMMAKYREM
;
A
#
# COMPACT_ATOMS: atom_id res chain seq x y z
N MET A 1 -60.41 -4.75 -30.01
CA MET A 1 -60.93 -3.92 -31.11
C MET A 1 -60.12 -2.65 -31.06
N ASP A 2 -59.06 -2.72 -31.82
CA ASP A 2 -58.59 -1.86 -32.89
C ASP A 2 -58.18 -0.44 -32.47
N ASN A 3 -56.90 -0.14 -32.43
CA ASN A 3 -56.24 0.61 -33.45
C ASN A 3 -54.72 0.59 -33.27
N VAL A 4 -54.08 -0.23 -34.13
CA VAL A 4 -52.71 -0.14 -34.57
C VAL A 4 -52.71 0.78 -35.77
N ARG A 5 -51.76 1.70 -35.86
CA ARG A 5 -51.00 2.11 -37.07
C ARG A 5 -50.52 3.54 -37.06
N GLU A 6 -49.24 3.59 -37.22
CA GLU A 6 -48.46 4.40 -38.15
C GLU A 6 -48.22 5.87 -37.84
N MET A 7 -46.97 6.16 -37.52
CA MET A 7 -46.25 7.19 -38.28
C MET A 7 -44.73 6.95 -38.21
N THR A 8 -44.23 6.47 -39.32
CA THR A 8 -42.78 6.47 -39.72
C THR A 8 -42.41 7.83 -40.30
N LYS A 9 -41.10 8.16 -40.15
CA LYS A 9 -40.28 9.08 -40.93
C LYS A 9 -40.25 10.55 -40.53
N ASN A 10 -39.13 10.98 -40.01
CA ASN A 10 -38.11 11.82 -40.65
C ASN A 10 -37.24 12.53 -39.60
N GLY A 11 -35.93 12.55 -39.90
CA GLY A 11 -35.04 13.58 -39.35
C GLY A 11 -33.77 13.06 -38.71
N ALA A 12 -32.87 12.50 -39.53
CA ALA A 12 -31.49 12.38 -39.18
C ALA A 12 -30.86 13.78 -39.11
N ASN A 13 -30.56 14.26 -37.91
CA ASN A 13 -29.62 15.37 -37.71
C ASN A 13 -28.33 14.81 -37.10
N SER A 14 -27.35 14.59 -37.99
CA SER A 14 -25.99 14.33 -37.66
C SER A 14 -25.35 15.58 -37.03
N VAL A 15 -25.13 15.56 -35.71
CA VAL A 15 -24.29 16.55 -35.08
C VAL A 15 -22.82 16.10 -35.25
N ASN A 16 -22.16 16.77 -36.13
CA ASN A 16 -20.74 16.61 -36.43
C ASN A 16 -19.92 17.27 -35.32
N ILE A 17 -19.49 16.50 -34.29
CA ILE A 17 -18.56 16.98 -33.29
C ILE A 17 -17.15 16.80 -33.85
N GLY A 18 -16.59 17.90 -34.33
CA GLY A 18 -15.23 17.99 -34.80
C GLY A 18 -14.23 17.64 -33.69
N ILE A 19 -13.61 16.47 -33.81
CA ILE A 19 -12.44 16.09 -33.00
C ILE A 19 -11.26 16.88 -33.54
N ARG A 20 -10.84 17.93 -32.83
CA ARG A 20 -9.56 18.59 -33.06
C ARG A 20 -8.45 17.62 -32.69
N ALA A 21 -7.74 17.16 -33.70
CA ALA A 21 -6.49 16.42 -33.55
C ALA A 21 -5.48 17.27 -32.77
N VAL A 22 -5.05 16.74 -31.62
CA VAL A 22 -3.89 17.27 -30.89
C VAL A 22 -2.66 16.70 -31.59
N LEU A 23 -1.85 17.58 -32.14
CA LEU A 23 -0.57 17.28 -32.76
C LEU A 23 0.40 16.64 -31.76
N PRO A 24 1.20 15.64 -32.15
CA PRO A 24 2.22 15.09 -31.29
C PRO A 24 3.38 16.06 -31.14
N ILE A 25 3.81 16.25 -29.89
CA ILE A 25 5.04 16.97 -29.55
C ILE A 25 6.21 16.15 -30.11
N VAL A 26 6.93 16.75 -31.05
CA VAL A 26 8.14 16.20 -31.64
C VAL A 26 9.24 16.17 -30.59
N CYS A 27 9.66 14.98 -30.21
CA CYS A 27 10.84 14.76 -29.40
C CYS A 27 12.08 15.04 -30.27
N GLY A 28 12.89 15.99 -29.83
CA GLY A 28 14.11 16.44 -30.53
C GLY A 28 15.15 15.31 -30.65
N ARG A 29 15.83 15.33 -31.78
CA ARG A 29 16.92 14.44 -32.18
C ARG A 29 18.03 14.40 -31.14
N VAL A 30 18.43 13.19 -30.77
CA VAL A 30 19.73 12.90 -30.17
C VAL A 30 20.74 12.86 -31.34
N SER A 31 21.72 13.75 -31.34
CA SER A 31 22.84 13.71 -32.26
C SER A 31 23.79 12.59 -31.90
N GLU A 32 24.03 11.70 -32.85
CA GLU A 32 25.14 10.76 -32.86
C GLU A 32 26.47 11.53 -32.81
N TYR A 33 27.33 11.12 -31.90
CA TYR A 33 28.74 11.47 -31.93
C TYR A 33 29.53 10.23 -32.39
N ASP A 34 30.01 10.29 -33.60
CA ASP A 34 30.95 9.32 -34.19
C ASP A 34 32.35 9.51 -33.58
N GLY A 35 32.99 8.36 -33.49
CA GLY A 35 34.25 8.20 -32.85
C GLY A 35 35.50 8.53 -33.66
N ASN A 36 36.58 8.17 -33.08
CA ASN A 36 37.98 8.01 -33.53
C ASN A 36 38.87 9.24 -33.38
N GLU A 37 39.82 9.13 -32.49
CA GLU A 37 41.21 8.88 -32.88
C GLU A 37 42.14 8.71 -31.65
N THR A 38 42.92 7.70 -31.78
CA THR A 38 44.09 7.27 -31.04
C THR A 38 45.09 8.38 -30.69
N GLN A 39 45.61 8.34 -29.48
CA GLN A 39 47.06 8.52 -29.26
C GLN A 39 47.53 7.95 -27.91
N GLU A 40 48.34 6.92 -28.02
CA GLU A 40 49.17 6.37 -26.94
C GLU A 40 50.18 7.42 -26.46
N ARG A 41 50.34 7.56 -25.17
CA ARG A 41 51.60 7.86 -24.52
C ARG A 41 51.69 7.17 -23.17
N HIS A 42 52.68 6.29 -23.09
CA HIS A 42 53.29 5.79 -21.85
C HIS A 42 53.56 6.91 -20.86
N ASP A 43 53.16 6.68 -19.62
CA ASP A 43 54.07 6.91 -18.49
C ASP A 43 53.64 6.07 -17.29
N THR A 44 54.61 5.37 -16.82
CA THR A 44 54.70 4.49 -15.66
C THR A 44 54.70 5.26 -14.35
N ASN A 45 54.17 4.59 -13.34
CA ASN A 45 54.32 4.82 -11.88
C ASN A 45 53.34 5.82 -11.22
N LEU A 46 52.43 5.24 -10.46
CA LEU A 46 52.43 5.36 -8.99
C LEU A 46 51.24 4.56 -8.42
N MET A 47 51.59 3.43 -7.84
CA MET A 47 50.73 2.85 -6.82
C MET A 47 50.60 3.87 -5.69
N LYS A 48 49.40 4.35 -5.38
CA LYS A 48 49.00 4.72 -4.03
C LYS A 48 47.51 5.04 -3.97
N GLU A 49 46.90 4.41 -2.97
CA GLU A 49 45.75 4.84 -2.23
C GLU A 49 44.39 4.62 -2.89
N GLY A 50 43.72 3.63 -2.31
CA GLY A 50 42.27 3.44 -2.49
C GLY A 50 41.54 4.74 -2.30
N ALA A 51 41.00 5.29 -3.41
CA ALA A 51 40.05 6.34 -3.36
C ALA A 51 38.81 5.83 -2.59
N GLY A 52 38.74 6.20 -1.33
CA GLY A 52 37.50 6.10 -0.59
C GLY A 52 36.42 6.76 -1.43
N MET A 53 35.50 5.98 -1.93
CA MET A 53 34.34 6.47 -2.63
C MET A 53 33.69 7.51 -1.71
N ASP A 54 33.54 8.74 -2.19
CA ASP A 54 33.02 9.86 -1.40
C ASP A 54 31.61 9.52 -0.91
N ASP A 55 31.55 8.98 0.30
CA ASP A 55 30.32 8.51 1.00
C ASP A 55 29.29 9.65 1.16
N ARG A 56 29.72 10.91 0.88
CA ARG A 56 28.88 12.09 0.98
C ARG A 56 27.86 12.22 -0.16
N LYS A 57 28.13 11.66 -1.35
CA LYS A 57 27.24 11.74 -2.51
C LYS A 57 25.98 10.85 -2.40
N ASN A 58 26.05 9.80 -1.55
CA ASN A 58 24.94 8.85 -1.38
C ASN A 58 24.13 9.09 -0.12
N LYS A 59 24.44 10.11 0.68
CA LYS A 59 23.69 10.41 1.90
C LYS A 59 22.41 11.14 1.53
N VAL A 60 21.26 10.50 1.81
CA VAL A 60 19.94 11.12 1.62
C VAL A 60 19.77 12.23 2.67
N PRO A 61 19.62 13.49 2.25
CA PRO A 61 19.38 14.58 3.21
C PRO A 61 17.98 14.45 3.82
N THR A 62 17.90 14.67 5.14
CA THR A 62 16.63 14.67 5.87
C THR A 62 16.30 16.09 6.29
N VAL A 63 15.07 16.51 6.02
CA VAL A 63 14.53 17.80 6.46
C VAL A 63 13.37 17.54 7.39
N ASP A 64 13.51 17.89 8.66
CA ASP A 64 12.48 17.76 9.69
C ASP A 64 11.85 19.13 10.02
N SER A 65 10.53 19.12 10.23
CA SER A 65 9.83 20.32 10.72
C SER A 65 9.96 20.44 12.23
N SER A 66 10.42 21.60 12.71
CA SER A 66 10.52 21.90 14.14
C SER A 66 9.17 22.20 14.80
N LEU A 67 8.13 22.52 14.00
CA LEU A 67 6.81 22.94 14.51
C LEU A 67 5.80 21.80 14.61
N ARG A 68 6.13 20.60 14.09
CA ARG A 68 5.21 19.47 14.08
C ARG A 68 5.83 18.29 14.81
N HIS A 69 5.15 17.83 15.87
CA HIS A 69 5.43 16.53 16.46
C HIS A 69 4.84 15.44 15.57
N ILE A 70 5.70 14.60 15.00
CA ILE A 70 5.30 13.48 14.17
C ILE A 70 5.44 12.20 14.98
N LEU A 71 4.42 11.35 14.92
CA LEU A 71 4.49 9.98 15.40
C LEU A 71 5.44 9.19 14.51
N ARG A 72 6.56 8.75 15.07
CA ARG A 72 7.56 7.96 14.35
C ARG A 72 7.20 6.49 14.38
N MET A 73 7.23 5.87 13.22
CA MET A 73 7.20 4.42 13.13
C MET A 73 8.46 3.82 13.76
N PRO A 74 8.38 2.61 14.36
CA PRO A 74 9.57 1.90 14.79
C PRO A 74 10.57 1.76 13.64
N LYS A 75 11.85 2.01 13.92
CA LYS A 75 12.91 1.99 12.88
C LYS A 75 12.99 0.64 12.18
N GLU A 76 12.75 -0.42 12.91
CA GLU A 76 12.76 -1.80 12.45
C GLU A 76 11.77 -2.01 11.29
N CYS A 77 10.63 -1.30 11.27
CA CYS A 77 9.66 -1.41 10.17
C CYS A 77 10.28 -1.07 8.81
N PHE A 78 11.28 -0.19 8.77
CA PHE A 78 11.95 0.22 7.54
C PHE A 78 13.03 -0.76 7.08
N GLU A 79 13.35 -1.79 7.85
CA GLU A 79 14.29 -2.86 7.49
C GLU A 79 13.66 -3.90 6.54
N CYS A 80 12.33 -3.90 6.40
CA CYS A 80 11.62 -4.76 5.46
C CYS A 80 12.10 -4.56 4.02
N SER A 81 11.97 -5.62 3.19
CA SER A 81 12.20 -5.53 1.74
C SER A 81 11.25 -4.55 1.05
N GLY A 82 10.05 -4.41 1.58
CA GLY A 82 8.96 -3.62 1.01
C GLY A 82 8.15 -4.39 -0.04
N ILE A 83 6.95 -3.89 -0.30
CA ILE A 83 6.07 -4.31 -1.40
C ILE A 83 5.95 -3.13 -2.35
N VAL A 84 6.18 -3.35 -3.66
CA VAL A 84 6.01 -2.29 -4.66
C VAL A 84 4.61 -2.39 -5.25
N ILE A 85 3.82 -1.34 -5.07
CA ILE A 85 2.46 -1.21 -5.62
C ILE A 85 2.40 0.09 -6.41
N ASN A 86 2.10 0.01 -7.70
CA ASN A 86 2.04 1.17 -8.60
C ASN A 86 3.29 2.06 -8.51
N GLY A 87 4.48 1.44 -8.46
CA GLY A 87 5.77 2.13 -8.39
C GLY A 87 6.16 2.66 -6.99
N ARG A 88 5.30 2.56 -5.99
CA ARG A 88 5.60 2.94 -4.60
C ARG A 88 6.03 1.74 -3.79
N ARG A 89 7.19 1.83 -3.14
CA ARG A 89 7.66 0.82 -2.19
C ARG A 89 7.07 1.13 -0.81
N ILE A 90 6.36 0.16 -0.23
CA ILE A 90 5.71 0.25 1.07
C ILE A 90 6.35 -0.76 2.00
N LYS A 91 6.94 -0.31 3.11
CA LYS A 91 7.59 -1.10 4.15
C LYS A 91 6.83 -1.04 5.46
N SER A 92 6.27 0.13 5.78
CA SER A 92 5.60 0.41 7.03
C SER A 92 4.16 0.87 6.78
N MET A 93 3.24 0.34 7.59
CA MET A 93 1.83 0.71 7.54
C MET A 93 1.32 1.04 8.94
N VAL A 94 0.72 2.20 9.11
CA VAL A 94 0.05 2.54 10.38
C VAL A 94 -1.34 1.92 10.40
N PHE A 95 -1.60 1.06 11.39
CA PHE A 95 -2.90 0.43 11.61
C PHE A 95 -3.77 1.33 12.49
N THR A 96 -4.58 2.17 11.86
CA THR A 96 -5.43 3.13 12.57
C THR A 96 -6.53 3.71 11.67
N THR A 97 -7.57 4.25 12.29
CA THR A 97 -8.59 5.09 11.65
C THR A 97 -8.62 6.51 12.24
N ASP A 98 -7.72 6.82 13.17
CA ASP A 98 -7.59 8.14 13.78
C ASP A 98 -6.94 9.13 12.81
N LEU A 99 -7.72 10.11 12.36
CA LEU A 99 -7.25 11.11 11.38
C LEU A 99 -6.10 11.96 11.91
N ALA A 100 -6.04 12.22 13.23
CA ALA A 100 -4.95 12.99 13.81
C ALA A 100 -3.63 12.21 13.72
N ILE A 101 -3.66 10.90 13.96
CA ILE A 101 -2.50 10.01 13.80
C ILE A 101 -2.12 9.89 12.33
N ILE A 102 -3.09 9.61 11.44
CA ILE A 102 -2.87 9.47 10.00
C ILE A 102 -2.17 10.69 9.42
N LYS A 103 -2.58 11.89 9.86
CA LYS A 103 -2.02 13.15 9.36
C LYS A 103 -0.65 13.48 9.91
N ASN A 104 -0.27 12.87 11.04
CA ASN A 104 0.94 13.19 11.78
C ASN A 104 1.83 11.97 12.07
N CYS A 105 1.94 11.05 11.12
CA CYS A 105 2.87 9.92 11.19
C CYS A 105 3.78 9.89 9.95
N ASP A 106 4.88 9.15 10.03
CA ASP A 106 5.86 8.93 8.96
C ASP A 106 5.76 7.52 8.32
N ALA A 107 4.61 6.85 8.46
CA ALA A 107 4.36 5.57 7.80
C ALA A 107 4.28 5.73 6.27
N ASP A 108 4.68 4.69 5.53
CA ASP A 108 4.56 4.66 4.07
C ASP A 108 3.12 4.54 3.59
N ALA A 109 2.22 3.98 4.43
CA ALA A 109 0.80 3.81 4.11
C ALA A 109 -0.08 3.72 5.37
N VAL A 110 -1.38 3.85 5.18
CA VAL A 110 -2.41 3.63 6.20
C VAL A 110 -3.10 2.29 5.96
N PHE A 111 -3.27 1.49 7.02
CA PHE A 111 -4.05 0.26 7.03
C PHE A 111 -5.34 0.52 7.82
N ALA A 112 -6.38 0.97 7.12
CA ALA A 112 -7.63 1.46 7.70
C ALA A 112 -8.65 0.32 7.86
N VAL A 113 -8.54 -0.41 8.95
CA VAL A 113 -9.44 -1.51 9.31
C VAL A 113 -9.97 -1.28 10.72
N TYR A 114 -11.25 -1.53 10.93
CA TYR A 114 -11.92 -1.34 12.22
C TYR A 114 -13.01 -2.41 12.45
N PRO A 115 -13.42 -2.68 13.72
CA PRO A 115 -14.23 -3.84 14.07
C PRO A 115 -15.75 -3.65 13.85
N PHE A 116 -16.14 -2.73 12.99
CA PHE A 116 -17.54 -2.48 12.62
C PHE A 116 -17.77 -2.74 11.14
N THR A 117 -19.03 -2.82 10.71
CA THR A 117 -19.35 -2.85 9.28
C THR A 117 -18.76 -1.61 8.61
N PRO A 118 -17.94 -1.77 7.56
CA PRO A 118 -17.34 -0.65 6.88
C PRO A 118 -18.40 0.33 6.36
N GLN A 119 -18.11 1.62 6.50
CA GLN A 119 -18.99 2.72 6.09
C GLN A 119 -18.25 3.63 5.12
N GLN A 120 -18.93 3.98 4.03
CA GLN A 120 -18.38 4.83 2.97
C GLN A 120 -17.88 6.18 3.49
N SER A 121 -18.63 6.81 4.39
CA SER A 121 -18.28 8.11 4.99
C SER A 121 -16.97 8.06 5.79
N ILE A 122 -16.70 6.95 6.50
CA ILE A 122 -15.46 6.78 7.25
C ILE A 122 -14.30 6.55 6.29
N SER A 123 -14.46 5.65 5.31
CA SER A 123 -13.43 5.38 4.30
C SER A 123 -13.09 6.65 3.50
N ALA A 124 -14.11 7.40 3.07
CA ALA A 124 -13.93 8.68 2.38
C ALA A 124 -13.15 9.70 3.23
N ALA A 125 -13.51 9.84 4.51
CA ALA A 125 -12.81 10.76 5.41
C ALA A 125 -11.33 10.40 5.56
N ILE A 126 -11.01 9.11 5.71
CA ILE A 126 -9.63 8.63 5.84
C ILE A 126 -8.84 8.87 4.55
N ILE A 127 -9.39 8.47 3.39
CA ILE A 127 -8.74 8.62 2.08
C ILE A 127 -8.46 10.09 1.81
N ASN A 128 -9.43 10.98 2.04
CA ASN A 128 -9.26 12.42 1.81
C ASN A 128 -8.29 13.10 2.79
N ALA A 129 -8.21 12.62 4.02
CA ALA A 129 -7.31 13.18 5.02
C ALA A 129 -5.87 12.69 4.87
N ALA A 130 -5.67 11.46 4.39
CA ALA A 130 -4.35 10.84 4.29
C ALA A 130 -3.47 11.57 3.25
N HIS A 131 -2.17 11.65 3.54
CA HIS A 131 -1.14 12.14 2.59
C HIS A 131 -0.32 10.99 1.99
N VAL A 132 -0.61 9.78 2.44
CA VAL A 132 0.01 8.51 1.99
C VAL A 132 -1.08 7.54 1.52
N PRO A 133 -0.74 6.50 0.77
CA PRO A 133 -1.69 5.49 0.31
C PRO A 133 -2.52 4.89 1.44
N VAL A 134 -3.80 4.60 1.16
CA VAL A 134 -4.73 4.00 2.12
C VAL A 134 -5.17 2.63 1.63
N PHE A 135 -5.11 1.63 2.52
CA PHE A 135 -5.67 0.30 2.34
C PHE A 135 -6.91 0.18 3.22
N CYS A 136 -8.06 -0.03 2.60
CA CYS A 136 -9.35 0.02 3.28
C CYS A 136 -9.92 -1.35 3.58
N GLY A 137 -10.34 -1.58 4.81
CA GLY A 137 -11.15 -2.74 5.19
C GLY A 137 -12.54 -2.67 4.57
N VAL A 138 -12.91 -3.69 3.78
CA VAL A 138 -14.20 -3.70 3.06
C VAL A 138 -15.10 -4.86 3.43
N GLY A 139 -14.61 -5.83 4.22
CA GLY A 139 -15.42 -6.97 4.63
C GLY A 139 -14.63 -8.02 5.39
N GLY A 140 -15.30 -9.13 5.62
CA GLY A 140 -14.92 -10.23 6.50
C GLY A 140 -15.76 -10.24 7.78
N GLY A 141 -15.74 -11.35 8.50
CA GLY A 141 -16.60 -11.52 9.66
C GLY A 141 -18.08 -11.47 9.29
N THR A 142 -18.78 -10.43 9.74
CA THR A 142 -20.22 -10.22 9.50
C THR A 142 -20.55 -9.56 8.17
N THR A 143 -19.60 -8.87 7.53
CA THR A 143 -19.80 -8.17 6.26
C THR A 143 -19.40 -9.07 5.09
N LYS A 144 -20.37 -9.56 4.33
CA LYS A 144 -20.22 -10.59 3.30
C LYS A 144 -21.00 -10.29 2.04
N GLY A 145 -20.73 -11.05 0.98
CA GLY A 145 -21.49 -11.06 -0.28
C GLY A 145 -21.43 -9.76 -1.02
N LEU A 146 -22.56 -9.36 -1.63
CA LEU A 146 -22.66 -8.17 -2.47
C LEU A 146 -22.27 -6.87 -1.73
N ARG A 147 -22.52 -6.81 -0.42
CA ARG A 147 -22.12 -5.64 0.38
C ARG A 147 -20.62 -5.43 0.37
N THR A 148 -19.84 -6.51 0.55
CA THR A 148 -18.37 -6.45 0.47
C THR A 148 -17.91 -5.99 -0.90
N VAL A 149 -18.50 -6.51 -1.97
CA VAL A 149 -18.18 -6.12 -3.36
C VAL A 149 -18.50 -4.65 -3.59
N SER A 150 -19.66 -4.18 -3.15
CA SER A 150 -20.04 -2.76 -3.30
C SER A 150 -19.10 -1.82 -2.56
N LEU A 151 -18.72 -2.18 -1.33
CA LEU A 151 -17.76 -1.41 -0.53
C LEU A 151 -16.36 -1.40 -1.16
N ALA A 152 -15.92 -2.53 -1.74
CA ALA A 152 -14.63 -2.61 -2.43
C ALA A 152 -14.57 -1.68 -3.65
N LYS A 153 -15.61 -1.69 -4.48
CA LYS A 153 -15.72 -0.78 -5.63
C LYS A 153 -15.79 0.68 -5.20
N ASP A 154 -16.51 0.97 -4.12
CA ASP A 154 -16.64 2.33 -3.61
C ASP A 154 -15.28 2.90 -3.16
N VAL A 155 -14.52 2.18 -2.34
CA VAL A 155 -13.21 2.67 -1.88
C VAL A 155 -12.19 2.75 -3.01
N GLU A 156 -12.26 1.87 -4.01
CA GLU A 156 -11.47 1.97 -5.23
C GLU A 156 -11.75 3.27 -5.97
N CYS A 157 -13.04 3.59 -6.21
CA CYS A 157 -13.46 4.83 -6.87
C CYS A 157 -13.03 6.09 -6.08
N GLN A 158 -12.87 5.98 -4.76
CA GLN A 158 -12.38 7.05 -3.90
C GLN A 158 -10.86 7.18 -3.90
N GLY A 159 -10.12 6.25 -4.51
CA GLY A 159 -8.68 6.28 -4.64
C GLY A 159 -7.91 5.49 -3.58
N ALA A 160 -8.52 4.49 -2.95
CA ALA A 160 -7.79 3.54 -2.12
C ALA A 160 -6.70 2.82 -2.93
N MET A 161 -5.56 2.52 -2.30
CA MET A 161 -4.47 1.76 -2.93
C MET A 161 -4.75 0.26 -2.97
N GLY A 162 -5.60 -0.25 -2.09
CA GLY A 162 -6.00 -1.64 -2.04
C GLY A 162 -7.14 -1.87 -1.05
N VAL A 163 -7.75 -3.05 -1.16
CA VAL A 163 -8.84 -3.48 -0.27
C VAL A 163 -8.40 -4.61 0.64
N VAL A 164 -8.90 -4.58 1.87
CA VAL A 164 -8.57 -5.59 2.89
C VAL A 164 -9.81 -6.39 3.25
N LEU A 165 -9.69 -7.69 3.15
CA LEU A 165 -10.68 -8.67 3.60
C LEU A 165 -10.19 -9.35 4.88
N ASN A 166 -10.91 -9.14 5.98
CA ASN A 166 -10.59 -9.75 7.25
C ASN A 166 -11.09 -11.19 7.36
N ALA A 167 -10.47 -11.98 8.20
CA ALA A 167 -10.96 -13.30 8.56
C ALA A 167 -12.18 -13.17 9.52
N PRO A 168 -13.16 -14.11 9.43
CA PRO A 168 -13.30 -15.11 8.38
C PRO A 168 -13.96 -14.55 7.11
N VAL A 169 -13.51 -15.02 5.95
CA VAL A 169 -14.12 -14.74 4.64
C VAL A 169 -14.04 -15.99 3.78
N SER A 170 -15.07 -16.26 2.97
CA SER A 170 -15.08 -17.40 2.04
C SER A 170 -14.31 -17.07 0.76
N ASP A 171 -13.75 -18.11 0.10
CA ASP A 171 -13.08 -17.95 -1.19
C ASP A 171 -14.02 -17.45 -2.29
N VAL A 172 -15.31 -17.80 -2.22
CA VAL A 172 -16.32 -17.28 -3.15
C VAL A 172 -16.46 -15.76 -3.01
N ASN A 173 -16.47 -15.26 -1.78
CA ASN A 173 -16.55 -13.81 -1.54
C ASN A 173 -15.25 -13.10 -1.94
N LEU A 174 -14.10 -13.68 -1.64
CA LEU A 174 -12.80 -13.20 -2.09
C LEU A 174 -12.73 -13.12 -3.62
N LEU A 175 -13.13 -14.19 -4.33
CA LEU A 175 -13.16 -14.22 -5.79
C LEU A 175 -14.11 -13.16 -6.37
N ALA A 176 -15.27 -12.95 -5.74
CA ALA A 176 -16.21 -11.93 -6.19
C ALA A 176 -15.63 -10.52 -6.07
N VAL A 177 -14.90 -10.24 -4.99
CA VAL A 177 -14.21 -8.95 -4.80
C VAL A 177 -13.06 -8.81 -5.80
N SER A 178 -12.20 -9.82 -5.93
CA SER A 178 -11.03 -9.77 -6.83
C SER A 178 -11.39 -9.56 -8.31
N ARG A 179 -12.59 -9.97 -8.71
CA ARG A 179 -13.12 -9.74 -10.06
C ARG A 179 -13.82 -8.40 -10.26
N ALA A 180 -14.08 -7.70 -9.15
CA ALA A 180 -14.86 -6.47 -9.18
C ALA A 180 -14.01 -5.21 -9.04
N VAL A 181 -12.74 -5.33 -8.67
CA VAL A 181 -11.80 -4.21 -8.48
C VAL A 181 -10.48 -4.47 -9.20
N ASP A 182 -9.80 -3.41 -9.63
CA ASP A 182 -8.49 -3.44 -10.27
C ASP A 182 -7.35 -3.23 -9.25
N ILE A 183 -7.66 -2.70 -8.07
CA ILE A 183 -6.68 -2.51 -7.00
C ILE A 183 -6.38 -3.82 -6.25
N PRO A 184 -5.19 -3.97 -5.64
CA PRO A 184 -4.80 -5.18 -4.92
C PRO A 184 -5.79 -5.59 -3.83
N VAL A 185 -6.10 -6.89 -3.79
CA VAL A 185 -6.92 -7.52 -2.75
C VAL A 185 -6.02 -8.19 -1.73
N ILE A 186 -6.13 -7.73 -0.49
CA ILE A 186 -5.38 -8.23 0.66
C ILE A 186 -6.30 -9.13 1.49
N ILE A 187 -5.85 -10.34 1.80
CA ILE A 187 -6.58 -11.29 2.64
C ILE A 187 -5.88 -11.47 3.98
N THR A 188 -6.65 -11.40 5.07
CA THR A 188 -6.09 -11.61 6.41
C THR A 188 -6.03 -13.10 6.75
N VAL A 189 -4.85 -13.54 7.18
CA VAL A 189 -4.51 -14.87 7.68
C VAL A 189 -4.26 -14.77 9.18
N VAL A 190 -5.02 -15.51 9.98
CA VAL A 190 -4.96 -15.43 11.45
C VAL A 190 -4.39 -16.68 12.12
N ASN A 191 -4.21 -17.77 11.35
CA ASN A 191 -3.65 -19.03 11.84
C ASN A 191 -2.98 -19.82 10.71
N ASP A 192 -2.27 -20.86 11.05
CA ASP A 192 -1.56 -21.79 10.17
C ASP A 192 -2.47 -22.77 9.40
N HIS A 193 -3.73 -22.90 9.80
CA HIS A 193 -4.70 -23.81 9.15
C HIS A 193 -5.35 -23.20 7.90
N THR A 194 -5.02 -21.95 7.56
CA THR A 194 -5.58 -21.29 6.37
C THR A 194 -5.01 -21.90 5.10
N ASP A 195 -5.88 -22.35 4.19
CA ASP A 195 -5.47 -22.83 2.86
C ASP A 195 -5.01 -21.64 1.99
N ILE A 196 -3.71 -21.35 2.06
CA ILE A 196 -3.08 -20.25 1.31
C ILE A 196 -3.25 -20.44 -0.20
N ARG A 197 -3.14 -21.68 -0.71
CA ARG A 197 -3.34 -22.00 -2.12
C ARG A 197 -4.75 -21.62 -2.60
N ALA A 198 -5.76 -21.95 -1.83
CA ALA A 198 -7.15 -21.60 -2.13
C ALA A 198 -7.33 -20.07 -2.15
N ARG A 199 -6.75 -19.33 -1.18
CA ARG A 199 -6.79 -17.86 -1.13
C ARG A 199 -6.16 -17.22 -2.36
N LEU A 200 -4.98 -17.67 -2.76
CA LEU A 200 -4.29 -17.17 -3.95
C LEU A 200 -5.08 -17.47 -5.24
N ARG A 201 -5.62 -18.67 -5.37
CA ARG A 201 -6.50 -19.04 -6.52
C ARG A 201 -7.79 -18.22 -6.56
N ALA A 202 -8.32 -17.81 -5.41
CA ALA A 202 -9.48 -16.95 -5.31
C ALA A 202 -9.18 -15.47 -5.56
N GLY A 203 -7.91 -15.12 -5.88
CA GLY A 203 -7.51 -13.80 -6.32
C GLY A 203 -6.93 -12.89 -5.24
N ALA A 204 -6.45 -13.43 -4.12
CA ALA A 204 -5.64 -12.67 -3.19
C ALA A 204 -4.30 -12.28 -3.84
N ASN A 205 -3.95 -10.99 -3.79
CA ASN A 205 -2.67 -10.48 -4.29
C ASN A 205 -1.62 -10.40 -3.17
N ILE A 206 -2.05 -10.14 -1.95
CA ILE A 206 -1.19 -9.90 -0.79
C ILE A 206 -1.81 -10.63 0.41
N LEU A 207 -0.98 -11.27 1.22
CA LEU A 207 -1.39 -11.86 2.48
C LEU A 207 -1.11 -10.86 3.61
N ASN A 208 -2.07 -10.66 4.51
CA ASN A 208 -1.90 -9.93 5.77
C ASN A 208 -1.91 -10.93 6.93
N VAL A 209 -0.75 -11.27 7.46
CA VAL A 209 -0.63 -12.22 8.56
C VAL A 209 -0.79 -11.51 9.89
N ALA A 210 -1.83 -11.88 10.63
CA ALA A 210 -2.21 -11.30 11.92
C ALA A 210 -2.55 -12.40 12.94
N GLY A 211 -1.57 -13.27 13.24
CA GLY A 211 -1.68 -14.40 14.16
C GLY A 211 -1.34 -14.07 15.61
N GLY A 212 -1.27 -12.79 15.98
CA GLY A 212 -0.86 -12.40 17.32
C GLY A 212 0.57 -12.82 17.63
N PRO A 213 0.82 -13.55 18.74
CA PRO A 213 2.17 -14.02 19.11
C PRO A 213 2.81 -14.93 18.05
N ASP A 214 1.99 -15.67 17.31
CA ASP A 214 2.43 -16.69 16.34
C ASP A 214 2.63 -16.12 14.93
N THR A 215 2.53 -14.78 14.77
CA THR A 215 2.62 -14.14 13.45
C THR A 215 3.91 -14.49 12.71
N ALA A 216 5.05 -14.47 13.40
CA ALA A 216 6.34 -14.77 12.78
C ALA A 216 6.44 -16.22 12.31
N GLU A 217 5.93 -17.17 13.09
CA GLU A 217 5.89 -18.60 12.78
C GLU A 217 5.02 -18.86 11.55
N ILE A 218 3.82 -18.26 11.50
CA ILE A 218 2.90 -18.36 10.36
C ILE A 218 3.55 -17.79 9.10
N VAL A 219 4.23 -16.65 9.19
CA VAL A 219 4.98 -16.05 8.07
C VAL A 219 6.06 -17.00 7.58
N ALA A 220 6.86 -17.58 8.50
CA ALA A 220 7.93 -18.52 8.16
C ALA A 220 7.39 -19.78 7.48
N GLU A 221 6.24 -20.31 7.94
CA GLU A 221 5.59 -21.46 7.34
C GLU A 221 5.10 -21.16 5.91
N ILE A 222 4.43 -20.02 5.72
CA ILE A 222 3.97 -19.59 4.39
C ILE A 222 5.16 -19.44 3.43
N ARG A 223 6.31 -18.92 3.89
CA ARG A 223 7.50 -18.71 3.05
C ARG A 223 8.12 -19.99 2.52
N LYS A 224 7.96 -21.11 3.19
CA LYS A 224 8.47 -22.42 2.71
C LYS A 224 7.84 -22.81 1.38
N ASP A 225 6.52 -22.62 1.27
CA ASP A 225 5.75 -23.04 0.10
C ASP A 225 5.52 -21.91 -0.91
N TYR A 226 5.55 -20.66 -0.46
CA TYR A 226 5.23 -19.47 -1.25
C TYR A 226 6.29 -18.37 -1.07
N PRO A 227 7.51 -18.56 -1.58
CA PRO A 227 8.62 -17.62 -1.37
C PRO A 227 8.39 -16.23 -1.97
N GLU A 228 7.61 -16.14 -3.05
CA GLU A 228 7.39 -14.89 -3.80
C GLU A 228 6.12 -14.13 -3.43
N VAL A 229 5.21 -14.72 -2.63
CA VAL A 229 3.94 -14.05 -2.30
C VAL A 229 4.20 -12.84 -1.41
N PRO A 230 3.66 -11.64 -1.74
CA PRO A 230 3.79 -10.49 -0.89
C PRO A 230 3.10 -10.70 0.46
N ILE A 231 3.83 -10.47 1.57
CA ILE A 231 3.31 -10.61 2.93
C ILE A 231 3.43 -9.29 3.68
N ILE A 232 2.30 -8.77 4.12
CA ILE A 232 2.18 -7.78 5.19
C ILE A 232 1.99 -8.55 6.49
N ALA A 233 2.59 -8.13 7.59
CA ALA A 233 2.42 -8.82 8.86
C ALA A 233 2.28 -7.85 10.03
N SER A 234 1.54 -8.25 11.04
CA SER A 234 1.46 -7.54 12.31
C SER A 234 2.72 -7.80 13.12
N GLY A 235 3.60 -6.81 13.21
CA GLY A 235 4.91 -6.94 13.89
C GLY A 235 4.86 -6.81 15.42
N GLY A 236 3.67 -6.54 15.99
CA GLY A 236 3.56 -6.16 17.39
C GLY A 236 4.01 -4.71 17.64
N ASN A 237 4.28 -4.37 18.91
CA ASN A 237 4.66 -3.02 19.31
C ASN A 237 6.09 -2.92 19.87
N ARG A 238 6.85 -4.00 19.88
CA ARG A 238 8.24 -4.04 20.38
C ARG A 238 9.23 -4.30 19.24
N PRO A 239 10.42 -3.70 19.29
CA PRO A 239 11.45 -3.86 18.28
C PRO A 239 11.82 -5.32 17.99
N ASP A 240 11.96 -6.14 19.04
CA ASP A 240 12.33 -7.55 18.93
C ASP A 240 11.25 -8.38 18.19
N THR A 241 9.97 -8.13 18.44
CA THR A 241 8.88 -8.82 17.76
C THR A 241 8.79 -8.40 16.30
N ILE A 242 9.00 -7.12 16.00
CA ILE A 242 9.04 -6.61 14.63
C ILE A 242 10.18 -7.26 13.86
N GLN A 243 11.42 -7.25 14.40
CA GLN A 243 12.59 -7.86 13.77
C GLN A 243 12.38 -9.36 13.53
N ARG A 244 11.85 -10.10 14.49
CA ARG A 244 11.54 -11.52 14.34
C ARG A 244 10.58 -11.76 13.17
N THR A 245 9.55 -10.94 13.02
CA THR A 245 8.57 -11.04 11.93
C THR A 245 9.20 -10.72 10.57
N ILE A 246 10.12 -9.76 10.51
CA ILE A 246 10.86 -9.42 9.29
C ILE A 246 11.80 -10.56 8.91
N GLN A 247 12.53 -11.12 9.86
CA GLN A 247 13.43 -12.26 9.65
C GLN A 247 12.68 -13.51 9.19
N ALA A 248 11.43 -13.69 9.62
CA ALA A 248 10.54 -14.74 9.12
C ALA A 248 10.13 -14.56 7.65
N GLY A 249 10.35 -13.38 7.06
CA GLY A 249 10.11 -13.11 5.65
C GLY A 249 8.93 -12.18 5.34
N ALA A 250 8.45 -11.40 6.31
CA ALA A 250 7.49 -10.34 6.03
C ALA A 250 8.10 -9.24 5.15
N ASN A 251 7.36 -8.78 4.14
CA ASN A 251 7.81 -7.71 3.24
C ASN A 251 7.44 -6.32 3.77
N ALA A 252 6.34 -6.21 4.51
CA ALA A 252 5.90 -4.96 5.14
C ALA A 252 5.30 -5.24 6.51
N ILE A 253 5.38 -4.27 7.41
CA ILE A 253 4.88 -4.37 8.78
C ILE A 253 3.72 -3.41 9.00
N THR A 254 2.63 -3.92 9.60
CA THR A 254 1.59 -3.09 10.21
C THR A 254 1.96 -2.83 11.68
N TYR A 255 1.88 -1.57 12.06
CA TYR A 255 2.13 -1.10 13.42
C TYR A 255 0.90 -0.41 13.98
N THR A 256 0.46 -0.84 15.15
CA THR A 256 -0.63 -0.17 15.89
C THR A 256 -0.04 0.89 16.79
N PRO A 257 -0.25 2.19 16.52
CA PRO A 257 0.30 3.26 17.33
C PRO A 257 -0.45 3.39 18.66
N PRO A 258 0.12 4.08 19.66
CA PRO A 258 -0.65 4.55 20.81
C PRO A 258 -1.85 5.36 20.35
N SER A 259 -2.97 5.23 21.05
CA SER A 259 -4.16 6.04 20.77
C SER A 259 -3.91 7.52 21.02
N THR A 260 -4.67 8.41 20.38
CA THR A 260 -4.63 9.85 20.64
C THR A 260 -4.84 10.18 22.11
N LYS A 261 -5.68 9.39 22.83
CA LYS A 261 -5.88 9.52 24.27
C LYS A 261 -4.59 9.25 25.05
N GLU A 262 -3.87 8.18 24.72
CA GLU A 262 -2.61 7.82 25.40
C GLU A 262 -1.51 8.84 25.12
N LEU A 263 -1.39 9.29 23.86
CA LEU A 263 -0.45 10.35 23.47
C LEU A 263 -0.73 11.64 24.23
N PHE A 264 -1.99 12.04 24.33
CA PHE A 264 -2.39 13.23 25.06
C PHE A 264 -2.10 13.10 26.57
N SER A 265 -2.40 11.94 27.17
CA SER A 265 -2.11 11.67 28.59
C SER A 265 -0.62 11.75 28.91
N ALA A 266 0.22 11.18 28.03
CA ALA A 266 1.68 11.22 28.18
C ALA A 266 2.22 12.66 28.07
N MET A 267 1.69 13.46 27.16
CA MET A 267 2.05 14.87 27.01
C MET A 267 1.64 15.69 28.23
N MET A 268 0.43 15.49 28.75
CA MET A 268 -0.05 16.20 29.95
C MET A 268 0.72 15.82 31.23
N ALA A 269 1.20 14.57 31.34
CA ALA A 269 2.07 14.17 32.43
C ALA A 269 3.36 14.99 32.44
N LYS A 270 4.03 15.12 31.27
CA LYS A 270 5.23 15.95 31.13
C LYS A 270 5.00 17.41 31.50
N TYR A 271 3.87 17.99 31.10
CA TYR A 271 3.56 19.39 31.45
C TYR A 271 3.31 19.65 32.92
N ARG A 272 2.88 18.62 33.67
CA ARG A 272 2.71 18.73 35.14
C ARG A 272 4.03 18.65 35.91
N GLU A 273 5.07 18.10 35.29
CA GLU A 273 6.42 17.99 35.87
C GLU A 273 7.29 19.21 35.56
N MET A 274 6.86 20.09 34.68
CA MET A 274 7.52 21.36 34.32
C MET A 274 7.06 22.50 35.25
#